data_825de82c3aa31f7a5f309ffeec2e84ab
#
_entry.id   825de82c3aa31f7a5f309ffeec2e84ab
#
_cell.length_a   1.000
_cell.length_b   1.000
_cell.length_c   1.000
_cell.angle_alpha   90.00
_cell.angle_beta   90.00
_cell.angle_gamma   90.00
#
_symmetry.space_group_name_H-M   'P 1'
#
loop_
_entity.id
_entity.type
_entity.pdbx_description
1 polymer ?
#
loop_
_entity_poly.entity_id
_entity_poly.type
_entity_poly.pdbx_seq_one_letter_code
_entity_poly.pdbx_strand_id
1 'polypeptide(L)'
;MAFAKISQVAHYAPAQVVTNDDLSKIMDTSDEWIRSRTGIQERRISLNENTSDLATNVAHQLLEKSGLAPEKLDFILVATISPDSSMPSVAARVQGAIGAVNAFAFDITAACSGFVFALATAEKLIKSGAYKKGLVIGSEVLSKTLDWSDRTTAVLFGDGAGGVFLEETEEEHFFGESLNTDGSKGGLESGASAVISPYSDESDQPNPYMQMDGKAIFDFAVKTVSKSIKALVEEKGEPDYFLLHQANIRILDIMAKKIDVNRDKFLANMMSYGNTSAASIPILLSENVANGTLKLDSGQTILLSGFGGGLTWGSLIVKI
;
A
#
# COMPACT_ATOMS: atom_id res chain seq x y z
N MET A 1 -21.82 -20.21 -4.15
CA MET A 1 -21.35 -18.84 -4.33
C MET A 1 -19.83 -18.89 -4.31
N ALA A 2 -19.17 -18.22 -5.24
CA ALA A 2 -17.71 -18.13 -5.21
C ALA A 2 -17.29 -17.08 -4.19
N PHE A 3 -16.26 -17.37 -3.40
CA PHE A 3 -15.60 -16.44 -2.51
C PHE A 3 -14.12 -16.35 -2.84
N ALA A 4 -13.44 -15.34 -2.36
CA ALA A 4 -12.00 -15.17 -2.53
C ALA A 4 -11.28 -15.45 -1.22
N LYS A 5 -10.08 -16.04 -1.28
CA LYS A 5 -9.14 -16.12 -0.16
C LYS A 5 -7.74 -15.63 -0.54
N ILE A 6 -7.01 -15.12 0.43
CA ILE A 6 -5.57 -14.85 0.33
C ILE A 6 -4.85 -16.18 0.57
N SER A 7 -4.23 -16.75 -0.47
CA SER A 7 -3.55 -18.05 -0.35
C SER A 7 -2.03 -17.93 -0.33
N GLN A 8 -1.45 -16.85 -0.87
CA GLN A 8 -0.02 -16.56 -0.76
C GLN A 8 0.22 -15.08 -0.56
N VAL A 9 1.35 -14.76 0.07
CA VAL A 9 1.83 -13.40 0.28
C VAL A 9 3.31 -13.31 -0.06
N ALA A 10 3.74 -12.15 -0.59
CA ALA A 10 5.14 -11.89 -0.87
C ALA A 10 5.45 -10.40 -0.73
N HIS A 11 6.71 -10.06 -0.54
CA HIS A 11 7.19 -8.69 -0.61
C HIS A 11 8.61 -8.63 -1.17
N TYR A 12 8.96 -7.46 -1.67
CA TYR A 12 10.29 -7.13 -2.14
C TYR A 12 10.62 -5.68 -1.78
N ALA A 13 11.82 -5.44 -1.32
CA ALA A 13 12.33 -4.10 -1.09
C ALA A 13 13.74 -3.96 -1.68
N PRO A 14 14.10 -2.78 -2.20
CA PRO A 14 15.45 -2.53 -2.70
C PRO A 14 16.52 -2.85 -1.67
N ALA A 15 17.69 -3.28 -2.14
CA ALA A 15 18.79 -3.67 -1.26
C ALA A 15 19.44 -2.48 -0.52
N GLN A 16 19.35 -1.26 -1.12
CA GLN A 16 19.95 -0.07 -0.53
C GLN A 16 19.17 0.38 0.70
N VAL A 17 19.80 0.28 1.86
CA VAL A 17 19.34 0.86 3.11
C VAL A 17 19.84 2.29 3.24
N VAL A 18 18.97 3.21 3.56
CA VAL A 18 19.29 4.62 3.85
C VAL A 18 18.79 4.94 5.26
N THR A 19 19.72 5.22 6.16
CA THR A 19 19.45 5.56 7.56
C THR A 19 19.09 7.04 7.71
N ASN A 20 18.57 7.42 8.88
CA ASN A 20 18.35 8.82 9.20
C ASN A 20 19.68 9.62 9.24
N ASP A 21 20.78 8.97 9.66
CA ASP A 21 22.12 9.60 9.64
C ASP A 21 22.63 9.82 8.21
N ASP A 22 22.26 8.96 7.25
CA ASP A 22 22.59 9.20 5.85
C ASP A 22 21.81 10.41 5.29
N LEU A 23 20.55 10.58 5.66
CA LEU A 23 19.77 11.76 5.29
C LEU A 23 20.33 13.05 5.88
N SER A 24 20.88 13.01 7.09
CA SER A 24 21.49 14.19 7.72
C SER A 24 22.72 14.72 6.97
N LYS A 25 23.32 13.93 6.06
CA LYS A 25 24.42 14.34 5.20
C LYS A 25 23.99 15.19 4.00
N ILE A 26 22.70 15.10 3.62
CA ILE A 26 22.17 15.77 2.43
C ILE A 26 21.09 16.82 2.74
N MET A 27 20.57 16.85 3.97
CA MET A 27 19.56 17.82 4.39
C MET A 27 19.68 18.14 5.89
N ASP A 28 19.14 19.28 6.33
CA ASP A 28 19.13 19.71 7.74
C ASP A 28 18.11 18.90 8.57
N THR A 29 18.54 17.72 9.05
CA THR A 29 17.75 16.80 9.87
C THR A 29 18.63 15.99 10.81
N SER A 30 18.03 15.12 11.66
CA SER A 30 18.76 14.20 12.55
C SER A 30 17.94 12.95 12.82
N ASP A 31 18.59 11.85 13.24
CA ASP A 31 17.89 10.62 13.66
C ASP A 31 16.89 10.92 14.79
N GLU A 32 17.28 11.67 15.81
CA GLU A 32 16.40 12.05 16.91
C GLU A 32 15.14 12.80 16.42
N TRP A 33 15.32 13.74 15.48
CA TRP A 33 14.21 14.52 14.93
C TRP A 33 13.22 13.65 14.14
N ILE A 34 13.69 12.77 13.27
CA ILE A 34 12.85 11.89 12.45
C ILE A 34 12.19 10.84 13.34
N ARG A 35 12.97 10.11 14.12
CA ARG A 35 12.53 9.00 14.94
C ARG A 35 11.49 9.39 15.99
N SER A 36 11.71 10.51 16.69
CA SER A 36 10.76 10.99 17.70
C SER A 36 9.39 11.38 17.14
N ARG A 37 9.34 11.78 15.86
CA ARG A 37 8.10 12.22 15.20
C ARG A 37 7.38 11.14 14.43
N THR A 38 8.10 10.16 13.91
CA THR A 38 7.56 9.19 12.96
C THR A 38 7.75 7.74 13.39
N GLY A 39 8.78 7.45 14.19
CA GLY A 39 9.26 6.11 14.51
C GLY A 39 10.22 5.54 13.44
N ILE A 40 10.40 6.20 12.30
CA ILE A 40 11.24 5.72 11.18
C ILE A 40 12.71 5.84 11.56
N GLN A 41 13.49 4.78 11.32
CA GLN A 41 14.92 4.70 11.56
C GLN A 41 15.69 4.60 10.24
N GLU A 42 15.14 3.83 9.30
CA GLU A 42 15.70 3.62 7.97
C GLU A 42 14.60 3.42 6.93
N ARG A 43 14.97 3.47 5.68
CA ARG A 43 14.11 3.16 4.54
C ARG A 43 14.91 2.45 3.47
N ARG A 44 14.21 1.86 2.52
CA ARG A 44 14.80 1.27 1.32
C ARG A 44 14.64 2.25 0.18
N ILE A 45 15.71 2.46 -0.58
CA ILE A 45 15.72 3.37 -1.73
C ILE A 45 16.19 2.60 -2.94
N SER A 46 15.41 2.64 -4.01
CA SER A 46 15.79 2.05 -5.28
C SER A 46 16.87 2.89 -5.96
N LEU A 47 17.91 2.21 -6.48
CA LEU A 47 18.96 2.86 -7.27
C LEU A 47 18.74 2.69 -8.77
N ASN A 48 18.24 1.54 -9.20
CA ASN A 48 18.13 1.16 -10.62
C ASN A 48 16.83 0.44 -10.97
N GLU A 49 16.04 0.05 -9.98
CA GLU A 49 14.76 -0.66 -10.18
C GLU A 49 13.62 0.36 -10.18
N ASN A 50 12.68 0.19 -11.09
CA ASN A 50 11.48 1.02 -11.13
C ASN A 50 10.30 0.28 -10.47
N THR A 51 9.15 0.92 -10.40
CA THR A 51 7.95 0.38 -9.76
C THR A 51 7.51 -0.96 -10.34
N SER A 52 7.60 -1.13 -11.67
CA SER A 52 7.28 -2.39 -12.33
C SER A 52 8.31 -3.50 -12.02
N ASP A 53 9.57 -3.16 -11.79
CA ASP A 53 10.60 -4.15 -11.43
C ASP A 53 10.33 -4.72 -10.03
N LEU A 54 10.02 -3.85 -9.05
CA LEU A 54 9.67 -4.29 -7.69
C LEU A 54 8.40 -5.16 -7.71
N ALA A 55 7.37 -4.73 -8.44
CA ALA A 55 6.12 -5.48 -8.58
C ALA A 55 6.33 -6.84 -9.26
N THR A 56 7.20 -6.91 -10.27
CA THR A 56 7.54 -8.15 -10.98
C THR A 56 8.25 -9.15 -10.05
N ASN A 57 9.15 -8.68 -9.19
CA ASN A 57 9.79 -9.51 -8.17
C ASN A 57 8.76 -10.13 -7.21
N VAL A 58 7.77 -9.34 -6.77
CA VAL A 58 6.66 -9.86 -5.93
C VAL A 58 5.82 -10.87 -6.69
N ALA A 59 5.48 -10.60 -7.96
CA ALA A 59 4.70 -11.51 -8.79
C ALA A 59 5.39 -12.87 -8.97
N HIS A 60 6.69 -12.88 -9.26
CA HIS A 60 7.47 -14.12 -9.35
C HIS A 60 7.45 -14.92 -8.04
N GLN A 61 7.65 -14.27 -6.89
CA GLN A 61 7.58 -14.94 -5.59
C GLN A 61 6.19 -15.53 -5.30
N LEU A 62 5.12 -14.83 -5.66
CA LEU A 62 3.74 -15.30 -5.49
C LEU A 62 3.45 -16.52 -6.37
N LEU A 63 3.91 -16.51 -7.63
CA LEU A 63 3.81 -17.65 -8.54
C LEU A 63 4.62 -18.85 -8.04
N GLU A 64 5.85 -18.65 -7.60
CA GLU A 64 6.69 -19.70 -7.04
C GLU A 64 6.03 -20.35 -5.81
N LYS A 65 5.55 -19.55 -4.87
CA LYS A 65 4.88 -20.04 -3.64
C LYS A 65 3.57 -20.76 -3.91
N SER A 66 2.80 -20.30 -4.91
CA SER A 66 1.53 -20.93 -5.29
C SER A 66 1.70 -22.18 -6.18
N GLY A 67 2.87 -22.35 -6.80
CA GLY A 67 3.10 -23.36 -7.82
C GLY A 67 2.26 -23.17 -9.10
N LEU A 68 1.68 -21.99 -9.29
CA LEU A 68 0.82 -21.67 -10.41
C LEU A 68 1.61 -21.25 -11.64
N ALA A 69 1.32 -21.86 -12.79
CA ALA A 69 1.83 -21.38 -14.07
C ALA A 69 1.22 -20.00 -14.41
N PRO A 70 2.01 -19.00 -14.85
CA PRO A 70 1.53 -17.64 -15.06
C PRO A 70 0.34 -17.54 -16.05
N GLU A 71 0.26 -18.44 -17.04
CA GLU A 71 -0.84 -18.48 -18.00
C GLU A 71 -2.20 -18.88 -17.38
N LYS A 72 -2.20 -19.30 -16.12
CA LYS A 72 -3.40 -19.64 -15.35
C LYS A 72 -3.97 -18.49 -14.54
N LEU A 73 -3.29 -17.34 -14.53
CA LEU A 73 -3.83 -16.12 -13.92
C LEU A 73 -4.93 -15.53 -14.79
N ASP A 74 -5.98 -15.03 -14.15
CA ASP A 74 -7.09 -14.34 -14.80
C ASP A 74 -6.88 -12.82 -14.79
N PHE A 75 -6.26 -12.27 -13.72
CA PHE A 75 -6.03 -10.84 -13.60
C PHE A 75 -4.80 -10.48 -12.77
N ILE A 76 -4.28 -9.26 -13.00
CA ILE A 76 -3.24 -8.61 -12.20
C ILE A 76 -3.68 -7.18 -11.92
N LEU A 77 -3.81 -6.81 -10.64
CA LEU A 77 -4.08 -5.45 -10.20
C LEU A 77 -2.85 -4.91 -9.46
N VAL A 78 -2.39 -3.73 -9.86
CA VAL A 78 -1.30 -3.04 -9.15
C VAL A 78 -1.82 -1.72 -8.59
N ALA A 79 -1.65 -1.51 -7.29
CA ALA A 79 -1.90 -0.24 -6.64
C ALA A 79 -0.61 0.58 -6.59
N THR A 80 -0.62 1.76 -7.21
CA THR A 80 0.54 2.65 -7.25
C THR A 80 0.17 4.09 -7.55
N ILE A 81 0.97 5.04 -7.01
CA ILE A 81 0.99 6.46 -7.36
C ILE A 81 2.31 6.90 -7.97
N SER A 82 3.25 5.96 -8.13
CA SER A 82 4.58 6.20 -8.68
C SER A 82 4.87 5.26 -9.85
N PRO A 83 4.01 5.22 -10.90
CA PRO A 83 4.22 4.33 -12.02
C PRO A 83 5.53 4.67 -12.77
N ASP A 84 6.03 3.73 -13.57
CA ASP A 84 7.19 3.94 -14.44
C ASP A 84 6.90 5.03 -15.49
N SER A 85 5.66 5.05 -15.96
CA SER A 85 5.13 6.00 -16.95
C SER A 85 3.60 5.98 -16.89
N SER A 86 2.96 7.01 -17.47
CA SER A 86 1.50 7.07 -17.55
C SER A 86 0.89 5.89 -18.34
N MET A 87 1.63 5.37 -19.31
CA MET A 87 1.30 4.16 -20.08
C MET A 87 2.57 3.52 -20.67
N PRO A 88 2.65 2.17 -20.77
CA PRO A 88 1.68 1.20 -20.26
C PRO A 88 1.63 1.21 -18.73
N SER A 89 0.53 0.69 -18.15
CA SER A 89 0.40 0.54 -16.70
C SER A 89 1.47 -0.37 -16.10
N VAL A 90 1.77 -0.23 -14.81
CA VAL A 90 2.67 -1.12 -14.08
C VAL A 90 2.18 -2.56 -14.15
N ALA A 91 0.88 -2.78 -13.96
CA ALA A 91 0.28 -4.12 -14.05
C ALA A 91 0.47 -4.75 -15.44
N ALA A 92 0.35 -3.97 -16.54
CA ALA A 92 0.59 -4.49 -17.88
C ALA A 92 2.07 -4.85 -18.11
N ARG A 93 3.01 -4.07 -17.52
CA ARG A 93 4.44 -4.42 -17.55
C ARG A 93 4.72 -5.71 -16.80
N VAL A 94 4.14 -5.87 -15.60
CA VAL A 94 4.26 -7.10 -14.80
C VAL A 94 3.69 -8.30 -15.57
N GLN A 95 2.50 -8.16 -16.16
CA GLN A 95 1.85 -9.20 -16.96
C GLN A 95 2.75 -9.73 -18.07
N GLY A 96 3.37 -8.81 -18.84
CA GLY A 96 4.32 -9.16 -19.89
C GLY A 96 5.59 -9.80 -19.37
N ALA A 97 6.16 -9.26 -18.27
CA ALA A 97 7.41 -9.74 -17.69
C ALA A 97 7.31 -11.16 -17.12
N ILE A 98 6.18 -11.54 -16.53
CA ILE A 98 5.96 -12.88 -15.96
C ILE A 98 5.34 -13.87 -16.97
N GLY A 99 4.98 -13.43 -18.17
CA GLY A 99 4.36 -14.29 -19.20
C GLY A 99 2.90 -14.69 -18.91
N ALA A 100 2.15 -13.89 -18.16
CA ALA A 100 0.75 -14.17 -17.81
C ALA A 100 -0.21 -13.82 -18.97
N VAL A 101 -0.03 -14.45 -20.11
CA VAL A 101 -0.63 -14.09 -21.41
C VAL A 101 -2.18 -14.09 -21.43
N ASN A 102 -2.80 -14.79 -20.48
CA ASN A 102 -4.28 -14.86 -20.39
C ASN A 102 -4.85 -13.86 -19.36
N ALA A 103 -4.01 -13.24 -18.55
CA ALA A 103 -4.46 -12.29 -17.55
C ALA A 103 -4.72 -10.90 -18.14
N PHE A 104 -5.84 -10.27 -17.80
CA PHE A 104 -5.96 -8.83 -17.97
C PHE A 104 -5.26 -8.09 -16.81
N ALA A 105 -4.80 -6.88 -17.06
CA ALA A 105 -3.99 -6.15 -16.08
C ALA A 105 -4.25 -4.63 -16.15
N PHE A 106 -4.41 -3.99 -14.98
CA PHE A 106 -4.52 -2.54 -14.86
C PHE A 106 -4.11 -2.05 -13.48
N ASP A 107 -3.76 -0.75 -13.41
CA ASP A 107 -3.38 -0.09 -12.16
C ASP A 107 -4.60 0.54 -11.48
N ILE A 108 -4.53 0.62 -10.14
CA ILE A 108 -5.49 1.36 -9.30
C ILE A 108 -4.73 2.47 -8.59
N THR A 109 -5.25 3.69 -8.72
CA THR A 109 -4.71 4.87 -8.04
C THR A 109 -5.68 5.33 -6.96
N ALA A 110 -5.32 5.08 -5.69
CA ALA A 110 -6.03 5.55 -4.50
C ALA A 110 -5.04 5.82 -3.35
N ALA A 111 -3.88 6.37 -3.69
CA ALA A 111 -2.78 6.69 -2.77
C ALA A 111 -2.47 5.55 -1.80
N CYS A 112 -2.22 5.85 -0.52
CA CYS A 112 -1.85 4.85 0.47
C CYS A 112 -2.99 3.86 0.82
N SER A 113 -4.23 4.12 0.38
CA SER A 113 -5.34 3.16 0.47
C SER A 113 -5.43 2.23 -0.75
N GLY A 114 -4.61 2.46 -1.77
CA GLY A 114 -4.69 1.79 -3.07
C GLY A 114 -4.70 0.26 -2.99
N PHE A 115 -3.87 -0.34 -2.12
CA PHE A 115 -3.87 -1.79 -1.95
C PHE A 115 -5.20 -2.33 -1.41
N VAL A 116 -5.82 -1.64 -0.45
CA VAL A 116 -7.12 -2.05 0.12
C VAL A 116 -8.22 -1.95 -0.94
N PHE A 117 -8.22 -0.89 -1.75
CA PHE A 117 -9.15 -0.72 -2.87
C PHE A 117 -8.94 -1.79 -3.96
N ALA A 118 -7.68 -2.09 -4.30
CA ALA A 118 -7.34 -3.15 -5.25
C ALA A 118 -7.78 -4.53 -4.74
N LEU A 119 -7.55 -4.81 -3.47
CA LEU A 119 -7.94 -6.08 -2.85
C LEU A 119 -9.47 -6.25 -2.80
N ALA A 120 -10.20 -5.20 -2.43
CA ALA A 120 -11.66 -5.19 -2.46
C ALA A 120 -12.20 -5.39 -3.89
N THR A 121 -11.57 -4.76 -4.88
CA THR A 121 -11.93 -4.94 -6.30
C THR A 121 -11.70 -6.38 -6.76
N ALA A 122 -10.56 -6.96 -6.42
CA ALA A 122 -10.19 -8.33 -6.77
C ALA A 122 -11.14 -9.36 -6.13
N GLU A 123 -11.54 -9.14 -4.87
CA GLU A 123 -12.56 -9.97 -4.21
C GLU A 123 -13.87 -9.97 -5.00
N LYS A 124 -14.34 -8.80 -5.46
CA LYS A 124 -15.56 -8.70 -6.27
C LYS A 124 -15.42 -9.38 -7.63
N LEU A 125 -14.24 -9.32 -8.27
CA LEU A 125 -13.97 -10.04 -9.51
C LEU A 125 -14.14 -11.56 -9.32
N ILE A 126 -13.59 -12.12 -8.25
CA ILE A 126 -13.72 -13.55 -7.95
C ILE A 126 -15.17 -13.88 -7.55
N LYS A 127 -15.78 -13.08 -6.67
CA LYS A 127 -17.15 -13.29 -6.19
C LYS A 127 -18.19 -13.23 -7.30
N SER A 128 -17.91 -12.53 -8.40
CA SER A 128 -18.77 -12.52 -9.59
C SER A 128 -18.85 -13.87 -10.27
N GLY A 129 -17.92 -14.79 -9.99
CA GLY A 129 -17.78 -16.10 -10.63
C GLY A 129 -17.15 -16.06 -12.04
N ALA A 130 -16.80 -14.85 -12.54
CA ALA A 130 -16.18 -14.71 -13.85
C ALA A 130 -14.66 -15.02 -13.83
N TYR A 131 -14.02 -14.80 -12.70
CA TYR A 131 -12.58 -14.97 -12.52
C TYR A 131 -12.28 -15.74 -11.24
N LYS A 132 -11.15 -16.47 -11.21
CA LYS A 132 -10.85 -17.43 -10.14
C LYS A 132 -9.51 -17.17 -9.45
N LYS A 133 -8.54 -16.56 -10.14
CA LYS A 133 -7.16 -16.43 -9.66
C LYS A 133 -6.54 -15.14 -10.13
N GLY A 134 -5.93 -14.40 -9.20
CA GLY A 134 -5.27 -13.17 -9.57
C GLY A 134 -4.25 -12.70 -8.58
N LEU A 135 -3.43 -11.74 -9.01
CA LEU A 135 -2.45 -11.05 -8.19
C LEU A 135 -2.96 -9.65 -7.84
N VAL A 136 -2.79 -9.26 -6.57
CA VAL A 136 -2.99 -7.89 -6.10
C VAL A 136 -1.69 -7.43 -5.47
N ILE A 137 -1.08 -6.39 -6.03
CA ILE A 137 0.24 -5.91 -5.64
C ILE A 137 0.15 -4.41 -5.35
N GLY A 138 0.72 -3.97 -4.22
CA GLY A 138 1.06 -2.57 -3.97
C GLY A 138 2.55 -2.38 -4.26
N SER A 139 2.90 -1.44 -5.11
CA SER A 139 4.31 -1.21 -5.49
C SER A 139 4.60 0.25 -5.68
N GLU A 140 5.67 0.73 -5.06
CA GLU A 140 6.04 2.14 -5.08
C GLU A 140 7.55 2.33 -5.16
N VAL A 141 7.97 3.24 -6.02
CA VAL A 141 9.29 3.88 -5.98
C VAL A 141 9.02 5.37 -5.74
N LEU A 142 8.77 5.73 -4.48
CA LEU A 142 8.42 7.09 -4.09
C LEU A 142 9.61 8.03 -4.13
N SER A 143 10.82 7.48 -3.95
CA SER A 143 12.07 8.23 -3.97
C SER A 143 12.27 9.09 -5.23
N LYS A 144 11.70 8.68 -6.37
CA LYS A 144 11.75 9.44 -7.63
C LYS A 144 10.75 10.61 -7.69
N THR A 145 9.79 10.66 -6.77
CA THR A 145 8.75 11.71 -6.71
C THR A 145 9.03 12.77 -5.66
N LEU A 146 10.11 12.64 -4.89
CA LEU A 146 10.44 13.52 -3.79
C LEU A 146 11.34 14.69 -4.23
N ASP A 147 11.08 15.86 -3.65
CA ASP A 147 12.06 16.93 -3.58
C ASP A 147 13.03 16.63 -2.41
N TRP A 148 14.23 16.19 -2.71
CA TRP A 148 15.25 15.87 -1.71
C TRP A 148 15.79 17.07 -0.95
N SER A 149 15.41 18.30 -1.32
CA SER A 149 15.67 19.51 -0.54
C SER A 149 14.57 19.79 0.50
N ASP A 150 13.39 19.18 0.37
CA ASP A 150 12.28 19.32 1.32
C ASP A 150 12.30 18.20 2.38
N ARG A 151 12.87 18.50 3.55
CA ARG A 151 12.89 17.57 4.69
C ARG A 151 11.51 17.22 5.26
N THR A 152 10.45 17.94 4.89
CA THR A 152 9.10 17.67 5.43
C THR A 152 8.46 16.46 4.80
N THR A 153 8.89 16.10 3.59
CA THR A 153 8.44 14.92 2.83
C THR A 153 9.54 13.87 2.65
N ALA A 154 10.75 14.28 2.26
CA ALA A 154 11.82 13.35 1.89
C ALA A 154 12.25 12.39 3.02
N VAL A 155 12.13 12.79 4.29
CA VAL A 155 12.49 11.94 5.44
C VAL A 155 11.48 10.82 5.72
N LEU A 156 10.29 10.85 5.11
CA LEU A 156 9.19 9.96 5.46
C LEU A 156 9.16 8.70 4.59
N PHE A 157 9.41 8.86 3.30
CA PHE A 157 9.08 7.85 2.30
C PHE A 157 10.22 6.87 2.03
N GLY A 158 9.82 5.67 1.63
CA GLY A 158 10.71 4.63 1.14
C GLY A 158 10.08 3.87 -0.03
N ASP A 159 10.87 3.01 -0.66
CA ASP A 159 10.50 2.22 -1.82
C ASP A 159 10.27 0.76 -1.43
N GLY A 160 9.34 0.09 -2.12
CA GLY A 160 9.05 -1.31 -1.89
C GLY A 160 7.80 -1.79 -2.60
N ALA A 161 7.62 -3.09 -2.62
CA ALA A 161 6.44 -3.75 -3.15
C ALA A 161 6.03 -4.90 -2.24
N GLY A 162 4.74 -5.16 -2.17
CA GLY A 162 4.19 -6.33 -1.52
C GLY A 162 2.88 -6.73 -2.20
N GLY A 163 2.48 -7.98 -2.06
CA GLY A 163 1.29 -8.44 -2.73
C GLY A 163 0.76 -9.76 -2.21
N VAL A 164 -0.40 -10.11 -2.71
CA VAL A 164 -1.11 -11.33 -2.40
C VAL A 164 -1.52 -12.05 -3.67
N PHE A 165 -1.57 -13.37 -3.59
CA PHE A 165 -2.26 -14.22 -4.56
C PHE A 165 -3.64 -14.54 -4.00
N LEU A 166 -4.67 -14.23 -4.78
CA LEU A 166 -6.06 -14.56 -4.50
C LEU A 166 -6.51 -15.73 -5.34
N GLU A 167 -7.29 -16.62 -4.72
CA GLU A 167 -7.97 -17.70 -5.43
C GLU A 167 -9.41 -17.90 -4.95
N GLU A 168 -10.21 -18.51 -5.83
CA GLU A 168 -11.57 -18.91 -5.53
C GLU A 168 -11.64 -19.96 -4.44
N THR A 169 -12.61 -19.83 -3.53
CA THR A 169 -12.92 -20.77 -2.45
C THR A 169 -14.44 -20.89 -2.27
N GLU A 170 -14.89 -21.94 -1.57
CA GLU A 170 -16.30 -22.12 -1.18
C GLU A 170 -16.63 -21.42 0.13
N GLU A 171 -15.63 -21.07 0.95
CA GLU A 171 -15.79 -20.43 2.24
C GLU A 171 -15.61 -18.92 2.16
N GLU A 172 -16.40 -18.18 2.95
CA GLU A 172 -16.25 -16.73 3.06
C GLU A 172 -15.02 -16.36 3.89
N HIS A 173 -14.16 -15.50 3.32
CA HIS A 173 -12.96 -14.97 3.97
C HIS A 173 -12.98 -13.47 4.15
N PHE A 174 -13.81 -12.74 3.41
CA PHE A 174 -13.95 -11.28 3.49
C PHE A 174 -15.27 -10.93 4.19
N PHE A 175 -15.20 -10.54 5.48
CA PHE A 175 -16.37 -10.37 6.33
C PHE A 175 -16.83 -8.93 6.49
N GLY A 176 -15.93 -7.97 6.27
CA GLY A 176 -16.24 -6.55 6.46
C GLY A 176 -15.53 -5.69 5.45
N GLU A 177 -16.23 -4.66 4.97
CA GLU A 177 -15.70 -3.70 4.01
C GLU A 177 -16.24 -2.30 4.30
N SER A 178 -15.34 -1.32 4.22
CA SER A 178 -15.70 0.10 4.22
C SER A 178 -14.73 0.84 3.31
N LEU A 179 -15.22 1.36 2.17
CA LEU A 179 -14.43 2.14 1.20
C LEU A 179 -15.03 3.55 1.10
N ASN A 180 -14.19 4.58 1.19
CA ASN A 180 -14.64 5.96 1.29
C ASN A 180 -13.71 6.91 0.55
N THR A 181 -14.28 8.05 0.11
CA THR A 181 -13.54 9.15 -0.54
C THR A 181 -14.14 10.49 -0.14
N ASP A 182 -13.29 11.48 0.11
CA ASP A 182 -13.67 12.88 0.29
C ASP A 182 -12.78 13.76 -0.61
N GLY A 183 -13.17 13.92 -1.85
CA GLY A 183 -12.43 14.71 -2.85
C GLY A 183 -12.49 16.22 -2.63
N SER A 184 -13.25 16.70 -1.64
CA SER A 184 -13.28 18.13 -1.26
C SER A 184 -12.08 18.55 -0.41
N LYS A 185 -11.31 17.58 0.10
CA LYS A 185 -10.16 17.80 0.99
C LYS A 185 -8.89 17.31 0.29
N GLY A 186 -8.07 18.27 -0.13
CA GLY A 186 -6.68 17.99 -0.53
C GLY A 186 -5.82 17.63 0.68
N GLY A 187 -4.53 17.51 0.48
CA GLY A 187 -3.57 17.29 1.58
C GLY A 187 -2.36 16.48 1.16
N LEU A 188 -2.45 15.77 0.05
CA LEU A 188 -1.32 15.11 -0.61
C LEU A 188 -1.55 15.14 -2.11
N GLU A 189 -0.58 15.66 -2.85
CA GLU A 189 -0.55 15.70 -4.31
C GLU A 189 0.82 15.23 -4.80
N SER A 190 0.86 14.53 -5.93
CA SER A 190 2.09 14.06 -6.55
C SER A 190 1.92 13.93 -8.05
N GLY A 191 2.96 14.30 -8.81
CA GLY A 191 2.96 14.15 -10.26
C GLY A 191 2.05 15.13 -10.99
N ALA A 192 1.79 16.30 -10.41
CA ALA A 192 1.00 17.34 -11.07
C ALA A 192 1.63 17.75 -12.40
N SER A 193 0.80 17.94 -13.41
CA SER A 193 1.24 18.35 -14.75
C SER A 193 0.41 19.50 -15.29
N ALA A 194 1.07 20.43 -15.97
CA ALA A 194 0.37 21.51 -16.67
C ALA A 194 -0.32 21.01 -17.93
N VAL A 195 -1.40 21.69 -18.29
CA VAL A 195 -1.99 21.56 -19.64
C VAL A 195 -1.10 22.34 -20.60
N ILE A 196 -0.19 21.65 -21.27
CA ILE A 196 0.72 22.24 -22.26
C ILE A 196 0.22 21.88 -23.66
N SER A 197 -0.17 22.87 -24.42
CA SER A 197 -0.58 22.72 -25.81
C SER A 197 -0.23 24.00 -26.60
N PRO A 198 -0.25 23.98 -27.96
CA PRO A 198 -0.09 25.21 -28.76
C PRO A 198 -1.18 26.28 -28.53
N TYR A 199 -2.22 25.91 -27.75
CA TYR A 199 -3.38 26.77 -27.46
C TYR A 199 -3.46 27.19 -25.99
N SER A 200 -2.53 26.76 -25.15
CA SER A 200 -2.49 27.12 -23.72
C SER A 200 -1.55 28.29 -23.46
N ASP A 201 -1.89 29.16 -22.52
CA ASP A 201 -0.96 30.15 -21.99
C ASP A 201 0.06 29.47 -21.07
N GLU A 202 1.36 29.70 -21.26
CA GLU A 202 2.47 29.03 -20.57
C GLU A 202 2.68 29.48 -19.11
N SER A 203 1.68 30.02 -18.43
CA SER A 203 1.95 30.82 -17.24
C SER A 203 2.34 30.04 -15.97
N ASP A 204 1.81 28.83 -15.72
CA ASP A 204 2.08 28.12 -14.46
C ASP A 204 2.45 26.64 -14.65
N GLN A 205 3.71 26.33 -14.33
CA GLN A 205 4.14 24.92 -14.22
C GLN A 205 3.87 24.43 -12.79
N PRO A 206 2.99 23.43 -12.60
CA PRO A 206 2.76 22.87 -11.28
C PRO A 206 4.02 22.18 -10.76
N ASN A 207 4.15 22.10 -9.43
CA ASN A 207 5.25 21.39 -8.83
C ASN A 207 5.09 19.87 -9.10
N PRO A 208 6.05 19.23 -9.81
CA PRO A 208 5.95 17.80 -10.12
C PRO A 208 6.23 16.90 -8.92
N TYR A 209 6.86 17.43 -7.87
CA TYR A 209 7.23 16.67 -6.69
C TYR A 209 6.03 16.46 -5.76
N MET A 210 6.14 15.46 -4.92
CA MET A 210 5.16 15.15 -3.88
C MET A 210 5.07 16.30 -2.87
N GLN A 211 3.85 16.79 -2.67
CA GLN A 211 3.52 17.81 -1.68
C GLN A 211 2.52 17.22 -0.68
N MET A 212 2.74 17.45 0.61
CA MET A 212 1.88 16.89 1.66
C MET A 212 1.66 17.89 2.79
N ASP A 213 0.39 18.14 3.13
CA ASP A 213 0.03 18.71 4.43
C ASP A 213 -0.01 17.60 5.48
N GLY A 214 1.14 17.32 6.08
CA GLY A 214 1.28 16.24 7.07
C GLY A 214 0.37 16.39 8.28
N LYS A 215 0.02 17.64 8.69
CA LYS A 215 -0.91 17.88 9.79
C LYS A 215 -2.34 17.54 9.40
N ALA A 216 -2.79 17.95 8.22
CA ALA A 216 -4.13 17.63 7.75
C ALA A 216 -4.31 16.11 7.60
N ILE A 217 -3.31 15.41 7.02
CA ILE A 217 -3.33 13.94 6.90
C ILE A 217 -3.33 13.25 8.26
N PHE A 218 -2.51 13.71 9.21
CA PHE A 218 -2.50 13.18 10.57
C PHE A 218 -3.85 13.34 11.27
N ASP A 219 -4.43 14.54 11.24
CA ASP A 219 -5.75 14.85 11.82
C ASP A 219 -6.86 14.02 11.20
N PHE A 220 -6.85 13.86 9.88
CA PHE A 220 -7.76 12.99 9.15
C PHE A 220 -7.65 11.53 9.60
N ALA A 221 -6.44 10.99 9.65
CA ALA A 221 -6.19 9.62 10.07
C ALA A 221 -6.76 9.36 11.48
N VAL A 222 -6.38 10.19 12.45
CA VAL A 222 -6.78 9.98 13.86
C VAL A 222 -8.23 10.35 14.17
N LYS A 223 -8.92 11.11 13.31
CA LYS A 223 -10.32 11.50 13.53
C LYS A 223 -11.29 10.68 12.69
N THR A 224 -11.13 10.73 11.37
CA THR A 224 -12.08 10.15 10.41
C THR A 224 -11.85 8.65 10.25
N VAL A 225 -10.60 8.24 10.00
CA VAL A 225 -10.29 6.82 9.78
C VAL A 225 -10.52 6.00 11.05
N SER A 226 -10.10 6.48 12.23
CA SER A 226 -10.38 5.79 13.50
C SER A 226 -11.87 5.56 13.72
N LYS A 227 -12.72 6.55 13.39
CA LYS A 227 -14.18 6.42 13.52
C LYS A 227 -14.73 5.37 12.56
N SER A 228 -14.22 5.32 11.32
CA SER A 228 -14.63 4.33 10.31
C SER A 228 -14.23 2.92 10.73
N ILE A 229 -12.98 2.73 11.20
CA ILE A 229 -12.52 1.43 11.69
C ILE A 229 -13.33 0.99 12.91
N LYS A 230 -13.57 1.89 13.87
CA LYS A 230 -14.35 1.58 15.08
C LYS A 230 -15.76 1.09 14.72
N ALA A 231 -16.43 1.77 13.82
CA ALA A 231 -17.78 1.37 13.38
C ALA A 231 -17.76 -0.03 12.70
N LEU A 232 -16.76 -0.33 11.90
CA LEU A 232 -16.61 -1.63 11.25
C LEU A 232 -16.32 -2.74 12.27
N VAL A 233 -15.48 -2.48 13.27
CA VAL A 233 -15.18 -3.44 14.36
C VAL A 233 -16.41 -3.67 15.25
N GLU A 234 -17.16 -2.62 15.57
CA GLU A 234 -18.41 -2.74 16.34
C GLU A 234 -19.47 -3.58 15.60
N GLU A 235 -19.53 -3.48 14.27
CA GLU A 235 -20.48 -4.24 13.45
C GLU A 235 -20.06 -5.71 13.24
N LYS A 236 -18.76 -5.95 12.98
CA LYS A 236 -18.25 -7.25 12.50
C LYS A 236 -17.48 -8.06 13.54
N GLY A 237 -17.16 -7.46 14.68
CA GLY A 237 -16.32 -8.03 15.71
C GLY A 237 -14.86 -7.59 15.63
N GLU A 238 -14.15 -7.70 16.74
CA GLU A 238 -12.74 -7.32 16.85
C GLU A 238 -11.85 -8.40 16.22
N PRO A 239 -11.00 -8.03 15.23
CA PRO A 239 -10.05 -8.96 14.62
C PRO A 239 -8.89 -9.31 15.57
N ASP A 240 -8.14 -10.36 15.22
CA ASP A 240 -6.96 -10.75 15.98
C ASP A 240 -5.84 -9.72 15.84
N TYR A 241 -5.64 -9.17 14.62
CA TYR A 241 -4.61 -8.18 14.34
C TYR A 241 -5.10 -7.05 13.42
N PHE A 242 -4.43 -5.90 13.54
CA PHE A 242 -4.67 -4.70 12.76
C PHE A 242 -3.40 -4.37 11.95
N LEU A 243 -3.53 -4.39 10.63
CA LEU A 243 -2.48 -4.03 9.67
C LEU A 243 -2.90 -2.73 8.97
N LEU A 244 -2.53 -1.61 9.56
CA LEU A 244 -2.83 -0.30 9.02
C LEU A 244 -1.68 0.20 8.15
N HIS A 245 -1.99 1.15 7.27
CA HIS A 245 -0.99 1.90 6.54
C HIS A 245 0.13 2.42 7.45
N GLN A 246 1.38 2.20 7.06
CA GLN A 246 2.59 2.43 7.84
C GLN A 246 3.15 3.86 7.62
N ALA A 247 2.39 4.88 8.02
CA ALA A 247 2.80 6.28 7.84
C ALA A 247 3.59 6.85 9.02
N ASN A 248 3.14 6.55 10.25
CA ASN A 248 3.68 7.14 11.47
C ASN A 248 3.24 6.33 12.69
N ILE A 249 4.19 5.95 13.54
CA ILE A 249 3.90 5.11 14.73
C ILE A 249 2.89 5.78 15.68
N ARG A 250 2.94 7.11 15.82
CA ARG A 250 2.02 7.87 16.68
C ARG A 250 0.56 7.78 16.21
N ILE A 251 0.33 7.62 14.89
CA ILE A 251 -1.03 7.39 14.36
C ILE A 251 -1.56 6.08 14.90
N LEU A 252 -0.78 5.00 14.84
CA LEU A 252 -1.19 3.68 15.34
C LEU A 252 -1.49 3.71 16.84
N ASP A 253 -0.66 4.40 17.63
CA ASP A 253 -0.84 4.53 19.08
C ASP A 253 -2.13 5.27 19.44
N ILE A 254 -2.47 6.34 18.70
CA ILE A 254 -3.68 7.11 18.92
C ILE A 254 -4.92 6.33 18.43
N MET A 255 -4.82 5.66 17.27
CA MET A 255 -5.91 4.87 16.73
C MET A 255 -6.27 3.72 17.66
N ALA A 256 -5.31 2.97 18.18
CA ALA A 256 -5.56 1.90 19.14
C ALA A 256 -6.36 2.38 20.36
N LYS A 257 -5.97 3.53 20.94
CA LYS A 257 -6.70 4.15 22.05
C LYS A 257 -8.12 4.60 21.67
N LYS A 258 -8.29 5.16 20.47
CA LYS A 258 -9.61 5.67 20.02
C LYS A 258 -10.60 4.57 19.68
N ILE A 259 -10.09 3.46 19.17
CA ILE A 259 -10.90 2.28 18.83
C ILE A 259 -11.16 1.44 20.08
N ASP A 260 -10.40 1.65 21.16
CA ASP A 260 -10.42 0.91 22.42
C ASP A 260 -9.96 -0.55 22.25
N VAL A 261 -8.83 -0.72 21.56
CA VAL A 261 -8.21 -2.02 21.28
C VAL A 261 -6.78 -2.02 21.80
N ASN A 262 -6.30 -3.17 22.26
CA ASN A 262 -4.91 -3.33 22.73
C ASN A 262 -3.93 -2.95 21.60
N ARG A 263 -2.97 -2.05 21.90
CA ARG A 263 -1.94 -1.58 20.98
C ARG A 263 -1.11 -2.72 20.38
N ASP A 264 -0.90 -3.80 21.13
CA ASP A 264 -0.09 -4.95 20.68
C ASP A 264 -0.71 -5.71 19.50
N LYS A 265 -2.00 -5.54 19.25
CA LYS A 265 -2.66 -6.07 18.06
C LYS A 265 -2.35 -5.28 16.78
N PHE A 266 -1.82 -4.05 16.88
CA PHE A 266 -1.45 -3.22 15.74
C PHE A 266 -0.02 -3.51 15.34
N LEU A 267 0.15 -4.29 14.28
CA LEU A 267 1.47 -4.63 13.75
C LEU A 267 2.13 -3.41 13.10
N ALA A 268 3.47 -3.35 13.15
CA ALA A 268 4.23 -2.22 12.62
C ALA A 268 5.61 -2.65 12.12
N ASN A 269 6.04 -2.06 10.99
CA ASN A 269 7.38 -2.25 10.39
C ASN A 269 7.94 -0.97 9.75
N MET A 270 7.25 0.17 9.89
CA MET A 270 7.69 1.45 9.31
C MET A 270 9.09 1.88 9.77
N MET A 271 9.56 1.35 10.89
CA MET A 271 10.90 1.63 11.41
C MET A 271 11.99 1.27 10.39
N SER A 272 11.77 0.20 9.61
CA SER A 272 12.73 -0.36 8.66
C SER A 272 12.46 -0.01 7.19
N TYR A 273 11.24 0.42 6.86
CA TYR A 273 10.84 0.70 5.48
C TYR A 273 10.44 2.14 5.22
N GLY A 274 10.20 2.94 6.28
CA GLY A 274 9.52 4.22 6.11
C GLY A 274 8.08 4.06 5.64
N ASN A 275 7.54 5.10 5.03
CA ASN A 275 6.24 5.09 4.41
C ASN A 275 6.37 4.64 2.95
N THR A 276 5.92 3.44 2.62
CA THR A 276 5.90 2.89 1.26
C THR A 276 4.51 2.97 0.60
N SER A 277 3.66 3.91 1.02
CA SER A 277 2.32 4.16 0.46
C SER A 277 1.49 2.88 0.31
N ALA A 278 1.02 2.56 -0.93
CA ALA A 278 0.20 1.38 -1.20
C ALA A 278 0.91 0.04 -0.91
N ALA A 279 2.24 0.01 -0.91
CA ALA A 279 3.01 -1.21 -0.60
C ALA A 279 3.10 -1.51 0.90
N SER A 280 2.80 -0.54 1.78
CA SER A 280 3.06 -0.67 3.22
C SER A 280 2.28 -1.82 3.89
N ILE A 281 1.01 -1.96 3.58
CA ILE A 281 0.15 -3.03 4.15
C ILE A 281 0.58 -4.42 3.66
N PRO A 282 0.75 -4.68 2.36
CA PRO A 282 1.14 -6.01 1.91
C PRO A 282 2.58 -6.39 2.28
N ILE A 283 3.51 -5.44 2.43
CA ILE A 283 4.84 -5.71 3.00
C ILE A 283 4.69 -6.17 4.45
N LEU A 284 3.94 -5.43 5.27
CA LEU A 284 3.69 -5.78 6.67
C LEU A 284 3.02 -7.15 6.81
N LEU A 285 2.03 -7.45 5.98
CA LEU A 285 1.36 -8.74 5.94
C LEU A 285 2.36 -9.87 5.63
N SER A 286 3.13 -9.73 4.57
CA SER A 286 4.09 -10.74 4.14
C SER A 286 5.19 -11.00 5.16
N GLU A 287 5.74 -9.95 5.80
CA GLU A 287 6.73 -10.11 6.88
C GLU A 287 6.17 -10.87 8.08
N ASN A 288 4.92 -10.54 8.48
CA ASN A 288 4.32 -11.20 9.65
C ASN A 288 3.89 -12.63 9.36
N VAL A 289 3.64 -13.00 8.12
CA VAL A 289 3.50 -14.40 7.71
C VAL A 289 4.87 -15.09 7.74
N ALA A 290 5.92 -14.44 7.24
CA ALA A 290 7.26 -15.02 7.20
C ALA A 290 7.86 -15.25 8.60
N ASN A 291 7.57 -14.37 9.58
CA ASN A 291 8.05 -14.52 10.96
C ASN A 291 7.12 -15.39 11.85
N GLY A 292 5.98 -15.86 11.32
CA GLY A 292 5.05 -16.76 12.00
C GLY A 292 4.06 -16.09 12.95
N THR A 293 4.01 -14.75 13.04
CA THR A 293 2.98 -14.02 13.79
C THR A 293 1.60 -14.23 13.16
N LEU A 294 1.54 -14.17 11.83
CA LEU A 294 0.37 -14.49 11.03
C LEU A 294 0.57 -15.82 10.32
N LYS A 295 -0.49 -16.59 10.17
CA LYS A 295 -0.44 -17.90 9.51
C LYS A 295 -1.61 -18.03 8.55
N LEU A 296 -1.32 -18.22 7.27
CA LEU A 296 -2.33 -18.49 6.26
C LEU A 296 -3.04 -19.81 6.57
N ASP A 297 -4.31 -19.93 6.20
CA ASP A 297 -5.19 -21.07 6.47
C ASP A 297 -5.34 -21.42 7.98
N SER A 298 -5.09 -20.46 8.88
CA SER A 298 -5.21 -20.67 10.33
C SER A 298 -6.56 -20.28 10.90
N GLY A 299 -7.34 -19.50 10.14
CA GLY A 299 -8.57 -18.90 10.62
C GLY A 299 -8.38 -17.59 11.41
N GLN A 300 -7.15 -17.10 11.56
CA GLN A 300 -6.90 -15.79 12.13
C GLN A 300 -7.60 -14.71 11.32
N THR A 301 -8.12 -13.70 12.00
CA THR A 301 -8.78 -12.55 11.38
C THR A 301 -7.89 -11.31 11.45
N ILE A 302 -7.77 -10.60 10.35
CA ILE A 302 -7.00 -9.37 10.26
C ILE A 302 -7.85 -8.23 9.73
N LEU A 303 -7.63 -7.02 10.24
CA LEU A 303 -8.17 -5.80 9.66
C LEU A 303 -7.05 -5.10 8.88
N LEU A 304 -7.26 -4.95 7.58
CA LEU A 304 -6.40 -4.16 6.70
C LEU A 304 -7.02 -2.77 6.54
N SER A 305 -6.28 -1.70 6.81
CA SER A 305 -6.79 -0.34 6.63
C SER A 305 -5.77 0.59 6.00
N GLY A 306 -6.11 1.09 4.81
CA GLY A 306 -5.35 2.10 4.06
C GLY A 306 -6.02 3.47 4.14
N PHE A 307 -5.22 4.53 4.18
CA PHE A 307 -5.70 5.91 4.19
C PHE A 307 -4.62 6.85 3.67
N GLY A 308 -5.02 7.90 2.95
CA GLY A 308 -4.06 8.84 2.38
C GLY A 308 -4.69 9.89 1.48
N GLY A 309 -3.90 10.35 0.52
CA GLY A 309 -4.30 11.36 -0.45
C GLY A 309 -5.62 11.04 -1.16
N GLY A 310 -6.30 12.09 -1.57
CA GLY A 310 -7.59 11.98 -2.22
C GLY A 310 -8.63 12.94 -1.59
N LEU A 311 -9.01 12.94 -0.32
CA LEU A 311 -8.68 11.89 0.65
C LEU A 311 -9.39 10.59 0.32
N THR A 312 -8.70 9.48 0.48
CA THR A 312 -9.28 8.14 0.36
C THR A 312 -8.95 7.31 1.60
N TRP A 313 -9.88 6.47 2.03
CA TRP A 313 -9.63 5.50 3.09
C TRP A 313 -10.51 4.27 2.93
N GLY A 314 -9.98 3.13 3.33
CA GLY A 314 -10.71 1.89 3.26
C GLY A 314 -10.23 0.88 4.28
N SER A 315 -11.13 0.01 4.71
CA SER A 315 -10.84 -1.08 5.63
C SER A 315 -11.51 -2.36 5.18
N LEU A 316 -10.81 -3.47 5.33
CA LEU A 316 -11.31 -4.83 5.09
C LEU A 316 -11.05 -5.69 6.32
N ILE A 317 -12.00 -6.54 6.71
CA ILE A 317 -11.78 -7.62 7.69
C ILE A 317 -11.74 -8.93 6.92
N VAL A 318 -10.60 -9.63 7.03
CA VAL A 318 -10.28 -10.81 6.25
C VAL A 318 -9.85 -11.95 7.19
N LYS A 319 -10.33 -13.16 6.92
CA LYS A 319 -9.82 -14.41 7.51
C LYS A 319 -8.67 -14.95 6.65
N ILE A 320 -7.56 -15.26 7.29
CA ILE A 320 -6.37 -15.81 6.65
C ILE A 320 -6.03 -17.21 7.15
#